data_c53a8abc97c6af130c5ea64c7395d7b4
#
_entry.id   c53a8abc97c6af130c5ea64c7395d7b4
#
_cell.length_a   1.000
_cell.length_b   1.000
_cell.length_c   1.000
_cell.angle_alpha   90.00
_cell.angle_beta   90.00
_cell.angle_gamma   90.00
#
_symmetry.space_group_name_H-M   'P 1'
#
loop_
_entity.id
_entity.type
_entity.pdbx_description
1 polymer ?
#
loop_
_entity_poly.entity_id
_entity_poly.type
_entity_poly.pdbx_seq_one_letter_code
_entity_poly.pdbx_strand_id
1 'polypeptide(L)'
;RRQRQMCIRDSNSGGVPENFKNYFIIEFDKPFTYKATVENGNLQENVAEQTTDHAGAIIGFKTRKGEQVNARIASSFISFEQAAANMNELGKDNIEQLAQKGKDAWNQVLGKIEVEGGNLDQYRTFYSCLYRSLLFPRKFYELDANGQPIHYSPYNGQVLPGYMFTD
;
A
#
# COMPACT_ATOMS: atom_id res chain seq x y z
N ARG A 1 -11.45 -15.60 -11.98
CA ARG A 1 -11.48 -14.12 -12.06
C ARG A 1 -11.11 -13.58 -10.69
N ARG A 2 -10.13 -12.68 -10.61
CA ARG A 2 -9.82 -11.92 -9.39
C ARG A 2 -10.96 -10.93 -9.14
N GLN A 3 -11.39 -10.78 -7.90
CA GLN A 3 -12.33 -9.74 -7.50
C GLN A 3 -11.59 -8.56 -6.87
N ARG A 4 -12.02 -7.36 -7.19
CA ARG A 4 -11.42 -6.11 -6.74
C ARG A 4 -12.39 -5.33 -5.88
N GLN A 5 -11.85 -4.68 -4.87
CA GLN A 5 -12.52 -3.64 -4.12
C GLN A 5 -11.74 -2.35 -4.25
N MET A 6 -12.42 -1.26 -4.57
CA MET A 6 -11.85 0.08 -4.68
C MET A 6 -12.41 0.97 -3.59
N CYS A 7 -11.57 1.80 -3.00
CA CYS A 7 -11.98 2.73 -1.97
C CYS A 7 -11.24 4.06 -2.12
N ILE A 8 -11.91 5.16 -1.80
CA ILE A 8 -11.34 6.49 -1.67
C ILE A 8 -11.44 6.89 -0.19
N ARG A 9 -10.36 7.43 0.34
CA ARG A 9 -10.38 8.18 1.59
C ARG A 9 -10.00 9.62 1.26
N ASP A 10 -10.96 10.53 1.40
CA ASP A 10 -10.82 11.96 1.09
C ASP A 10 -10.96 12.86 2.30
N SER A 11 -11.15 12.30 3.47
CA SER A 11 -11.22 13.04 4.72
C SER A 11 -10.12 12.60 5.69
N ASN A 12 -9.46 13.58 6.29
CA ASN A 12 -8.45 13.39 7.31
C ASN A 12 -8.73 14.33 8.47
N SER A 13 -8.57 13.85 9.69
CA SER A 13 -8.60 14.69 10.90
C SER A 13 -7.16 15.10 11.28
N GLY A 14 -6.98 16.32 11.75
CA GLY A 14 -5.74 16.73 12.39
C GLY A 14 -4.66 17.34 11.50
N GLY A 15 -5.00 18.39 10.73
CA GLY A 15 -4.00 19.25 10.09
C GLY A 15 -3.41 18.73 8.78
N VAL A 16 -4.10 17.82 8.14
CA VAL A 16 -3.74 17.35 6.79
C VAL A 16 -4.29 18.34 5.75
N PRO A 17 -3.57 18.61 4.64
CA PRO A 17 -4.07 19.47 3.57
C PRO A 17 -5.44 19.02 3.04
N GLU A 18 -6.32 19.97 2.68
CA GLU A 18 -7.71 19.71 2.29
C GLU A 18 -7.85 18.76 1.09
N ASN A 19 -6.89 18.80 0.18
CA ASN A 19 -6.92 17.97 -1.04
C ASN A 19 -6.27 16.59 -0.87
N PHE A 20 -5.88 16.20 0.35
CA PHE A 20 -5.22 14.93 0.55
C PHE A 20 -6.20 13.76 0.40
N LYS A 21 -5.97 12.92 -0.61
CA LYS A 21 -6.78 11.74 -0.93
C LYS A 21 -5.91 10.50 -1.00
N ASN A 22 -6.48 9.35 -0.72
CA ASN A 22 -5.83 8.06 -0.91
C ASN A 22 -6.81 7.11 -1.60
N TYR A 23 -6.40 6.61 -2.75
CA TYR A 23 -7.11 5.61 -3.54
C TYR A 23 -6.43 4.26 -3.29
N PHE A 24 -7.21 3.20 -3.12
CA PHE A 24 -6.62 1.88 -3.03
C PHE A 24 -7.47 0.81 -3.69
N ILE A 25 -6.81 -0.25 -4.12
CA ILE A 25 -7.43 -1.42 -4.72
C ILE A 25 -6.97 -2.65 -3.95
N ILE A 26 -7.91 -3.52 -3.61
CA ILE A 26 -7.61 -4.83 -3.05
C ILE A 26 -8.09 -5.89 -4.04
N GLU A 27 -7.18 -6.76 -4.47
CA GLU A 27 -7.48 -7.93 -5.30
C GLU A 27 -7.30 -9.21 -4.48
N PHE A 28 -8.25 -10.12 -4.61
CA PHE A 28 -8.17 -11.46 -3.99
C PHE A 28 -7.94 -12.51 -5.06
N ASP A 29 -7.17 -13.53 -4.75
CA ASP A 29 -6.91 -14.69 -5.63
C ASP A 29 -8.12 -15.63 -5.70
N LYS A 30 -9.08 -15.49 -4.78
CA LYS A 30 -10.32 -16.24 -4.69
C LYS A 30 -11.53 -15.33 -4.77
N PRO A 31 -12.60 -15.71 -5.49
CA PRO A 31 -13.85 -14.95 -5.49
C PRO A 31 -14.49 -14.98 -4.09
N PHE A 32 -14.96 -13.84 -3.62
CA PHE A 32 -15.74 -13.77 -2.41
C PHE A 32 -17.20 -14.19 -2.67
N THR A 33 -17.79 -14.86 -1.71
CA THR A 33 -19.16 -15.42 -1.77
C THR A 33 -20.19 -14.57 -1.04
N TYR A 34 -19.72 -13.67 -0.18
CA TYR A 34 -20.53 -12.71 0.55
C TYR A 34 -19.93 -11.32 0.44
N LYS A 35 -20.78 -10.33 0.31
CA LYS A 35 -20.41 -8.90 0.31
C LYS A 35 -21.47 -8.09 1.04
N ALA A 36 -21.01 -7.15 1.83
CA ALA A 36 -21.83 -6.12 2.44
C ALA A 36 -21.01 -4.84 2.56
N THR A 37 -21.68 -3.71 2.60
CA THR A 37 -21.07 -2.43 2.96
C THR A 37 -21.52 -2.01 4.35
N VAL A 38 -20.73 -1.16 5.00
CA VAL A 38 -21.07 -0.57 6.28
C VAL A 38 -21.15 0.93 6.10
N GLU A 39 -22.29 1.49 6.45
CA GLU A 39 -22.55 2.92 6.42
C GLU A 39 -22.75 3.42 7.85
N ASN A 40 -21.81 4.23 8.36
CA ASN A 40 -21.91 4.80 9.72
C ASN A 40 -22.26 3.75 10.80
N GLY A 41 -21.67 2.56 10.70
CA GLY A 41 -21.90 1.44 11.62
C GLY A 41 -23.09 0.53 11.27
N ASN A 42 -23.91 0.85 10.27
CA ASN A 42 -25.04 0.04 9.83
C ASN A 42 -24.66 -0.85 8.65
N LEU A 43 -25.01 -2.13 8.75
CA LEU A 43 -24.74 -3.11 7.70
C LEU A 43 -25.74 -2.95 6.54
N GLN A 44 -25.22 -2.91 5.31
CA GLN A 44 -25.98 -2.85 4.05
C GLN A 44 -25.61 -4.07 3.21
N GLU A 45 -26.48 -5.08 3.21
CA GLU A 45 -26.26 -6.31 2.44
C GLU A 45 -26.49 -6.09 0.94
N ASN A 46 -25.66 -6.74 0.11
CA ASN A 46 -25.76 -6.69 -1.36
C ASN A 46 -25.61 -5.31 -2.00
N VAL A 47 -25.21 -4.31 -1.25
CA VAL A 47 -24.84 -2.99 -1.77
C VAL A 47 -23.40 -3.07 -2.29
N ALA A 48 -23.20 -2.66 -3.55
CA ALA A 48 -21.90 -2.75 -4.22
C ALA A 48 -21.06 -1.48 -4.07
N GLU A 49 -21.73 -0.35 -3.84
CA GLU A 49 -21.11 0.98 -3.75
C GLU A 49 -21.66 1.72 -2.55
N GLN A 50 -20.80 2.42 -1.84
CA GLN A 50 -21.19 3.21 -0.68
C GLN A 50 -20.37 4.49 -0.64
N THR A 51 -21.03 5.61 -0.42
CA THR A 51 -20.40 6.92 -0.17
C THR A 51 -20.95 7.46 1.14
N THR A 52 -20.08 7.58 2.13
CA THR A 52 -20.44 8.05 3.48
C THR A 52 -19.18 8.44 4.23
N ASP A 53 -19.30 9.23 5.29
CA ASP A 53 -18.17 9.66 6.14
C ASP A 53 -17.43 8.48 6.79
N HIS A 54 -18.14 7.39 7.11
CA HIS A 54 -17.57 6.19 7.70
C HIS A 54 -18.01 4.95 6.92
N ALA A 55 -17.38 4.77 5.76
CA ALA A 55 -17.61 3.61 4.91
C ALA A 55 -16.76 2.42 5.35
N GLY A 56 -17.33 1.23 5.22
CA GLY A 56 -16.62 -0.02 5.38
C GLY A 56 -17.12 -1.08 4.40
N ALA A 57 -16.39 -2.18 4.29
CA ALA A 57 -16.82 -3.33 3.51
C ALA A 57 -16.52 -4.63 4.26
N ILE A 58 -17.45 -5.56 4.14
CA ILE A 58 -17.30 -6.92 4.66
C ILE A 58 -17.37 -7.86 3.46
N ILE A 59 -16.36 -8.70 3.33
CA ILE A 59 -16.29 -9.73 2.30
C ILE A 59 -16.06 -11.09 2.95
N GLY A 60 -16.78 -12.09 2.48
CA GLY A 60 -16.71 -13.45 3.00
C GLY A 60 -16.26 -14.45 1.95
N PHE A 61 -15.48 -15.42 2.36
CA PHE A 61 -14.97 -16.48 1.51
C PHE A 61 -15.44 -17.84 2.03
N LYS A 62 -15.81 -18.73 1.12
CA LYS A 62 -16.04 -20.13 1.46
C LYS A 62 -14.72 -20.88 1.36
N THR A 63 -14.15 -21.24 2.51
CA THR A 63 -12.86 -21.90 2.62
C THR A 63 -12.97 -23.26 3.30
N ARG A 64 -11.98 -24.13 3.02
CA ARG A 64 -11.76 -25.39 3.75
C ARG A 64 -10.67 -25.19 4.81
N LYS A 65 -10.57 -26.11 5.76
CA LYS A 65 -9.51 -26.08 6.78
C LYS A 65 -8.13 -26.06 6.12
N GLY A 66 -7.32 -25.06 6.46
CA GLY A 66 -5.96 -24.85 5.91
C GLY A 66 -5.90 -24.16 4.55
N GLU A 67 -7.02 -23.83 3.93
CA GLU A 67 -7.04 -23.06 2.67
C GLU A 67 -6.72 -21.59 2.95
N GLN A 68 -5.81 -21.03 2.16
CA GLN A 68 -5.39 -19.63 2.25
C GLN A 68 -6.08 -18.81 1.16
N VAL A 69 -6.38 -17.57 1.49
CA VAL A 69 -6.83 -16.55 0.52
C VAL A 69 -5.80 -15.44 0.53
N ASN A 70 -5.21 -15.18 -0.62
CA ASN A 70 -4.22 -14.13 -0.75
C ASN A 70 -4.86 -12.84 -1.22
N ALA A 71 -4.47 -11.73 -0.61
CA ALA A 71 -4.85 -10.38 -1.01
C ALA A 71 -3.64 -9.64 -1.56
N ARG A 72 -3.84 -8.86 -2.63
CA ARG A 72 -2.90 -7.88 -3.16
C ARG A 72 -3.50 -6.51 -2.98
N ILE A 73 -2.70 -5.58 -2.48
CA ILE A 73 -3.15 -4.22 -2.20
C ILE A 73 -2.21 -3.26 -2.92
N ALA A 74 -2.78 -2.32 -3.63
CA ALA A 74 -2.06 -1.18 -4.17
C ALA A 74 -2.78 0.11 -3.82
N SER A 75 -2.04 1.17 -3.61
CA SER A 75 -2.57 2.50 -3.30
C SER A 75 -1.96 3.56 -4.20
N SER A 76 -2.64 4.69 -4.29
CA SER A 76 -2.19 5.89 -5.00
C SER A 76 -2.76 7.13 -4.32
N PHE A 77 -2.01 8.22 -4.34
CA PHE A 77 -2.52 9.55 -3.97
C PHE A 77 -3.12 10.28 -5.17
N ILE A 78 -2.98 9.74 -6.38
CA ILE A 78 -3.35 10.38 -7.65
C ILE A 78 -4.75 9.99 -8.09
N SER A 79 -4.97 8.69 -8.36
CA SER A 79 -6.26 8.18 -8.85
C SER A 79 -6.39 6.65 -8.70
N PHE A 80 -7.56 6.11 -9.01
CA PHE A 80 -7.78 4.66 -9.09
C PHE A 80 -7.02 4.02 -10.23
N GLU A 81 -6.93 4.69 -11.38
CA GLU A 81 -6.17 4.23 -12.53
C GLU A 81 -4.70 4.10 -12.18
N GLN A 82 -4.18 5.07 -11.44
CA GLN A 82 -2.81 5.02 -10.96
C GLN A 82 -2.62 3.90 -9.91
N ALA A 83 -3.56 3.71 -8.99
CA ALA A 83 -3.53 2.57 -8.06
C ALA A 83 -3.54 1.22 -8.80
N ALA A 84 -4.31 1.12 -9.91
CA ALA A 84 -4.30 -0.07 -10.76
C ALA A 84 -2.96 -0.25 -11.50
N ALA A 85 -2.31 0.83 -11.93
CA ALA A 85 -0.97 0.79 -12.51
C ALA A 85 0.07 0.34 -11.47
N ASN A 86 0.00 0.89 -10.25
CA ASN A 86 0.88 0.51 -9.14
C ASN A 86 0.72 -0.98 -8.75
N MET A 87 -0.48 -1.57 -8.93
CA MET A 87 -0.70 -3.00 -8.71
C MET A 87 0.20 -3.87 -9.62
N ASN A 88 0.57 -3.39 -10.80
CA ASN A 88 1.43 -4.12 -11.72
C ASN A 88 2.87 -4.26 -11.20
N GLU A 89 3.32 -3.41 -10.27
CA GLU A 89 4.64 -3.51 -9.64
C GLU A 89 4.82 -4.85 -8.89
N LEU A 90 3.74 -5.42 -8.37
CA LEU A 90 3.76 -6.72 -7.70
C LEU A 90 4.02 -7.89 -8.68
N GLY A 91 3.76 -7.68 -9.97
CA GLY A 91 3.94 -8.70 -11.00
C GLY A 91 3.13 -9.96 -10.71
N LYS A 92 3.78 -11.12 -10.92
CA LYS A 92 3.20 -12.45 -10.65
C LYS A 92 3.75 -13.10 -9.38
N ASP A 93 4.57 -12.38 -8.62
CA ASP A 93 5.25 -12.94 -7.46
C ASP A 93 4.25 -13.34 -6.36
N ASN A 94 4.58 -14.43 -5.69
CA ASN A 94 3.91 -14.80 -4.45
C ASN A 94 4.53 -14.06 -3.24
N ILE A 95 3.96 -14.26 -2.06
CA ILE A 95 4.40 -13.55 -0.84
C ILE A 95 5.84 -13.90 -0.46
N GLU A 96 6.26 -15.16 -0.67
CA GLU A 96 7.61 -15.62 -0.37
C GLU A 96 8.64 -14.95 -1.30
N GLN A 97 8.32 -14.84 -2.59
CA GLN A 97 9.17 -14.17 -3.58
C GLN A 97 9.27 -12.67 -3.30
N LEU A 98 8.17 -12.02 -2.94
CA LEU A 98 8.17 -10.61 -2.55
C LEU A 98 8.97 -10.37 -1.26
N ALA A 99 8.82 -11.25 -0.26
CA ALA A 99 9.59 -11.19 0.98
C ALA A 99 11.10 -11.37 0.70
N GLN A 100 11.47 -12.29 -0.20
CA GLN A 100 12.87 -12.47 -0.58
C GLN A 100 13.42 -11.25 -1.31
N LYS A 101 12.69 -10.68 -2.27
CA LYS A 101 13.08 -9.42 -2.95
C LYS A 101 13.29 -8.27 -1.96
N GLY A 102 12.38 -8.12 -1.00
CA GLY A 102 12.51 -7.12 0.06
C GLY A 102 13.76 -7.34 0.92
N LYS A 103 14.03 -8.59 1.29
CA LYS A 103 15.24 -8.96 2.04
C LYS A 103 16.51 -8.64 1.26
N ASP A 104 16.55 -8.99 -0.02
CA ASP A 104 17.72 -8.76 -0.88
C ASP A 104 17.98 -7.26 -1.07
N ALA A 105 16.93 -6.47 -1.29
CA ALA A 105 17.03 -5.02 -1.41
C ALA A 105 17.58 -4.38 -0.12
N TRP A 106 17.07 -4.78 1.04
CA TRP A 106 17.59 -4.30 2.32
C TRP A 106 19.02 -4.77 2.62
N ASN A 107 19.36 -6.02 2.32
CA ASN A 107 20.71 -6.52 2.48
C ASN A 107 21.71 -5.77 1.58
N GLN A 108 21.34 -5.43 0.35
CA GLN A 108 22.17 -4.63 -0.54
C GLN A 108 22.47 -3.23 0.02
N VAL A 109 21.52 -2.63 0.72
CA VAL A 109 21.67 -1.28 1.29
C VAL A 109 22.41 -1.34 2.62
N LEU A 110 22.00 -2.23 3.55
CA LEU A 110 22.59 -2.35 4.88
C LEU A 110 24.00 -2.94 4.83
N GLY A 111 24.28 -3.84 3.89
CA GLY A 111 25.57 -4.46 3.68
C GLY A 111 26.66 -3.54 3.09
N LYS A 112 26.33 -2.27 2.83
CA LYS A 112 27.37 -1.26 2.49
C LYS A 112 28.29 -0.93 3.64
N ILE A 113 27.88 -1.23 4.87
CA ILE A 113 28.68 -1.07 6.07
C ILE A 113 28.74 -2.43 6.76
N GLU A 114 29.92 -3.02 6.80
CA GLU A 114 30.18 -4.24 7.52
C GLU A 114 30.94 -3.91 8.81
N VAL A 115 30.48 -4.48 9.93
CA VAL A 115 31.08 -4.28 11.25
C VAL A 115 31.56 -5.61 11.80
N GLU A 116 32.72 -5.61 12.45
CA GLU A 116 33.33 -6.79 13.05
C GLU A 116 33.64 -6.55 14.54
N GLY A 117 33.84 -7.62 15.30
CA GLY A 117 34.33 -7.56 16.68
C GLY A 117 33.27 -7.27 17.73
N GLY A 118 31.99 -7.27 17.37
CA GLY A 118 30.88 -7.06 18.28
C GLY A 118 30.21 -8.36 18.75
N ASN A 119 29.36 -8.26 19.77
CA ASN A 119 28.42 -9.31 20.13
C ASN A 119 27.11 -9.15 19.37
N LEU A 120 26.19 -10.13 19.44
CA LEU A 120 24.93 -10.13 18.69
C LEU A 120 24.04 -8.91 18.98
N ASP A 121 24.01 -8.42 20.22
CA ASP A 121 23.16 -7.28 20.58
C ASP A 121 23.72 -5.96 20.04
N GLN A 122 25.06 -5.86 19.97
CA GLN A 122 25.71 -4.73 19.31
C GLN A 122 25.43 -4.70 17.80
N TYR A 123 25.49 -5.85 17.11
CA TYR A 123 25.09 -5.97 15.71
C TYR A 123 23.62 -5.58 15.49
N ARG A 124 22.71 -6.11 16.32
CA ARG A 124 21.29 -5.78 16.25
C ARG A 124 21.05 -4.28 16.44
N THR A 125 21.70 -3.68 17.42
CA THR A 125 21.60 -2.25 17.67
C THR A 125 22.10 -1.44 16.48
N PHE A 126 23.30 -1.75 15.99
CA PHE A 126 23.91 -1.04 14.87
C PHE A 126 23.01 -1.10 13.62
N TYR A 127 22.65 -2.31 13.16
CA TYR A 127 21.86 -2.46 11.94
C TYR A 127 20.42 -1.97 12.10
N SER A 128 19.84 -2.00 13.29
CA SER A 128 18.54 -1.39 13.55
C SER A 128 18.58 0.14 13.46
N CYS A 129 19.66 0.75 13.96
CA CYS A 129 19.85 2.20 13.83
C CYS A 129 20.11 2.59 12.38
N LEU A 130 20.95 1.86 11.66
CA LEU A 130 21.21 2.07 10.23
C LEU A 130 19.93 1.92 9.41
N TYR A 131 19.13 0.88 9.63
CA TYR A 131 17.84 0.70 9.00
C TYR A 131 16.92 1.90 9.23
N ARG A 132 16.80 2.36 10.49
CA ARG A 132 15.94 3.51 10.82
C ARG A 132 16.40 4.81 10.15
N SER A 133 17.71 5.04 10.04
CA SER A 133 18.24 6.22 9.36
C SER A 133 17.92 6.26 7.86
N LEU A 134 17.63 5.10 7.27
CA LEU A 134 17.29 4.94 5.84
C LEU A 134 15.80 4.95 5.55
N LEU A 135 14.93 5.07 6.58
CA LEU A 135 13.48 5.14 6.39
C LEU A 135 13.01 6.51 5.90
N PHE A 136 13.85 7.53 5.99
CA PHE A 136 13.55 8.89 5.56
C PHE A 136 14.65 9.43 4.65
N PRO A 137 14.30 10.33 3.72
CA PRO A 137 12.96 10.81 3.37
C PRO A 137 12.11 9.72 2.69
N ARG A 138 10.79 9.83 2.83
CA ARG A 138 9.85 8.91 2.16
C ARG A 138 9.59 9.35 0.74
N LYS A 139 9.47 8.39 -0.17
CA LYS A 139 9.01 8.65 -1.54
C LYS A 139 7.53 9.06 -1.51
N PHE A 140 7.23 10.20 -2.10
CA PHE A 140 5.86 10.70 -2.29
C PHE A 140 5.59 10.95 -3.78
N TYR A 141 6.18 10.17 -4.63
CA TYR A 141 5.95 10.16 -6.07
C TYR A 141 5.59 8.75 -6.54
N GLU A 142 4.92 8.69 -7.65
CA GLU A 142 4.51 7.47 -8.33
C GLU A 142 5.08 7.50 -9.76
N LEU A 143 5.02 6.37 -10.47
CA LEU A 143 5.47 6.32 -11.86
C LEU A 143 4.26 6.28 -12.79
N ASP A 144 4.26 7.13 -13.80
CA ASP A 144 3.24 7.11 -14.84
C ASP A 144 3.38 5.88 -15.77
N ALA A 145 2.51 5.77 -16.77
CA ALA A 145 2.54 4.67 -17.74
C ALA A 145 3.84 4.60 -18.57
N ASN A 146 4.61 5.69 -18.64
CA ASN A 146 5.90 5.79 -19.34
C ASN A 146 7.08 5.61 -18.37
N GLY A 147 6.83 5.31 -17.10
CA GLY A 147 7.86 5.19 -16.07
C GLY A 147 8.46 6.53 -15.64
N GLN A 148 7.77 7.65 -15.90
CA GLN A 148 8.21 8.97 -15.46
C GLN A 148 7.65 9.30 -14.08
N PRO A 149 8.44 9.93 -13.20
CA PRO A 149 7.99 10.31 -11.88
C PRO A 149 6.94 11.43 -11.95
N ILE A 150 5.83 11.20 -11.26
CA ILE A 150 4.74 12.16 -11.06
C ILE A 150 4.36 12.17 -9.59
N HIS A 151 3.86 13.27 -9.10
CA HIS A 151 3.38 13.36 -7.73
C HIS A 151 2.11 14.20 -7.62
N TYR A 152 1.31 13.89 -6.61
CA TYR A 152 0.13 14.66 -6.27
C TYR A 152 0.46 15.73 -5.24
N SER A 153 0.08 16.97 -5.54
CA SER A 153 0.20 18.06 -4.57
C SER A 153 -1.06 18.13 -3.70
N PRO A 154 -1.00 17.80 -2.41
CA PRO A 154 -2.16 17.88 -1.54
C PRO A 154 -2.58 19.32 -1.22
N TYR A 155 -1.76 20.32 -1.55
CA TYR A 155 -2.04 21.73 -1.32
C TYR A 155 -2.96 22.32 -2.38
N ASN A 156 -2.73 22.00 -3.65
CA ASN A 156 -3.51 22.55 -4.77
C ASN A 156 -4.30 21.50 -5.56
N GLY A 157 -4.18 20.21 -5.19
CA GLY A 157 -4.91 19.12 -5.85
C GLY A 157 -4.42 18.77 -7.26
N GLN A 158 -3.25 19.23 -7.67
CA GLN A 158 -2.71 19.00 -9.01
C GLN A 158 -1.72 17.83 -9.04
N VAL A 159 -1.70 17.12 -10.16
CA VAL A 159 -0.66 16.15 -10.48
C VAL A 159 0.46 16.87 -11.23
N LEU A 160 1.66 16.81 -10.71
CA LEU A 160 2.84 17.50 -11.20
C LEU A 160 3.92 16.50 -11.59
N PRO A 161 4.73 16.80 -12.61
CA PRO A 161 5.87 15.96 -12.97
C PRO A 161 7.00 16.10 -11.96
N GLY A 162 7.79 15.03 -11.81
CA GLY A 162 9.01 15.01 -11.03
C GLY A 162 8.90 14.26 -9.71
N TYR A 163 10.05 14.16 -9.05
CA TYR A 163 10.20 13.50 -7.76
C TYR A 163 9.67 14.39 -6.64
N MET A 164 9.03 13.75 -5.66
CA MET A 164 8.66 14.38 -4.39
C MET A 164 9.04 13.44 -3.24
N PHE A 165 9.57 14.02 -2.18
CA PHE A 165 9.92 13.31 -0.94
C PHE A 165 9.32 14.06 0.24
N THR A 166 8.96 13.32 1.28
CA THR A 166 8.43 13.88 2.53
C THR A 166 9.28 13.45 3.70
N ASP A 167 9.43 14.32 4.66
CA ASP A 167 10.05 14.06 5.98
C ASP A 167 9.04 13.44 6.96
#